data_f2dbf9960bcb334088c50081a30aee35
#
_entry.id   f2dbf9960bcb334088c50081a30aee35
#
_cell.length_a   1.000
_cell.length_b   1.000
_cell.length_c   1.000
_cell.angle_alpha   90.00
_cell.angle_beta   90.00
_cell.angle_gamma   90.00
#
_symmetry.space_group_name_H-M   'P 1'
#
loop_
_entity.id
_entity.type
_entity.pdbx_description
1 polymer ?
#
loop_
_entity_poly.entity_id
_entity_poly.type
_entity_poly.pdbx_seq_one_letter_code
_entity_poly.pdbx_strand_id
1 'polypeptide(L)'
;MDYSRYSMSAKDWGIVFIKSMSATVIIAYLFYDSPIVVIAFPVVFVYCAKLCRQEGVRRQKEKLNEEFMNVLKVLSSNMLAGYSVENAWQEAEKEMQLMYGNDSLMLSEIQEMNRQIKLNQTFEAVLSEFAYRSGLEDIVNFSDIFSFAKRSGGRFVDIIESTTYRMWTKYDTNRQIDVAVSAKRLEQKTMNYIPIFLLTFLKLSSRDYMSALYGNLIGVIFMSTCLLAYAGA
;
A
#
# COMPACT_ATOMS: atom_id res chain seq x y z
N MET A 1 13.75 2.08 11.00
CA MET A 1 12.83 3.08 10.39
C MET A 1 11.42 2.86 10.93
N ASP A 2 10.57 3.90 10.99
CA ASP A 2 9.16 3.75 11.39
C ASP A 2 8.29 3.68 10.13
N TYR A 3 7.73 2.51 9.83
CA TYR A 3 6.92 2.24 8.63
C TYR A 3 5.46 2.69 8.77
N SER A 4 5.08 3.28 9.91
CA SER A 4 3.76 3.88 10.12
C SER A 4 3.62 5.26 9.47
N ARG A 5 4.74 5.90 9.11
CA ARG A 5 4.77 7.26 8.57
C ARG A 5 5.43 7.29 7.21
N TYR A 6 4.64 7.62 6.20
CA TYR A 6 5.16 7.91 4.87
C TYR A 6 5.49 9.42 4.76
N SER A 7 6.73 9.75 4.46
CA SER A 7 7.13 11.13 4.13
C SER A 7 6.86 11.37 2.64
N MET A 8 5.88 12.23 2.34
CA MET A 8 5.54 12.58 0.97
C MET A 8 6.71 13.33 0.32
N SER A 9 7.16 12.84 -0.83
CA SER A 9 8.14 13.54 -1.67
C SER A 9 7.53 14.79 -2.29
N ALA A 10 8.37 15.76 -2.70
CA ALA A 10 7.91 16.93 -3.48
C ALA A 10 7.14 16.54 -4.75
N LYS A 11 7.49 15.40 -5.37
CA LYS A 11 6.77 14.82 -6.52
C LYS A 11 5.35 14.39 -6.14
N ASP A 12 5.17 13.78 -4.97
CA ASP A 12 3.86 13.32 -4.49
C ASP A 12 2.93 14.52 -4.23
N TRP A 13 3.46 15.60 -3.64
CA TRP A 13 2.73 16.85 -3.45
C TRP A 13 2.29 17.47 -4.78
N GLY A 14 3.16 17.44 -5.80
CA GLY A 14 2.81 17.88 -7.16
C GLY A 14 1.68 17.06 -7.77
N ILE A 15 1.73 15.74 -7.64
CA ILE A 15 0.70 14.81 -8.12
C ILE A 15 -0.64 15.06 -7.41
N VAL A 16 -0.61 15.20 -6.08
CA VAL A 16 -1.82 15.50 -5.28
C VAL A 16 -2.43 16.83 -5.71
N PHE A 17 -1.61 17.87 -5.91
CA PHE A 17 -2.08 19.18 -6.35
C PHE A 17 -2.75 19.11 -7.73
N ILE A 18 -2.12 18.46 -8.72
CA ILE A 18 -2.69 18.30 -10.07
C ILE A 18 -3.98 17.49 -10.02
N LYS A 19 -4.02 16.37 -9.28
CA LYS A 19 -5.23 15.55 -9.14
C LYS A 19 -6.37 16.30 -8.46
N SER A 20 -6.10 17.02 -7.38
CA SER A 20 -7.12 17.77 -6.66
C SER A 20 -7.65 18.95 -7.47
N MET A 21 -6.77 19.64 -8.20
CA MET A 21 -7.15 20.72 -9.10
C MET A 21 -8.02 20.21 -10.25
N SER A 22 -7.61 19.13 -10.91
CA SER A 22 -8.38 18.49 -11.99
C SER A 22 -9.76 18.04 -11.49
N ALA A 23 -9.83 17.38 -10.33
CA ALA A 23 -11.10 16.94 -9.75
C ALA A 23 -12.02 18.13 -9.41
N THR A 24 -11.48 19.20 -8.82
CA THR A 24 -12.25 20.39 -8.46
C THR A 24 -12.77 21.10 -9.71
N VAL A 25 -11.96 21.24 -10.75
CA VAL A 25 -12.37 21.87 -12.03
C VAL A 25 -13.48 21.03 -12.69
N ILE A 26 -13.35 19.71 -12.73
CA ILE A 26 -14.37 18.81 -13.28
C ILE A 26 -15.68 18.95 -12.51
N ILE A 27 -15.65 18.93 -11.18
CA ILE A 27 -16.84 19.10 -10.34
C ILE A 27 -17.46 20.48 -10.54
N ALA A 28 -16.68 21.55 -10.52
CA ALA A 28 -17.16 22.91 -10.70
C ALA A 28 -17.83 23.10 -12.08
N TYR A 29 -17.20 22.58 -13.13
CA TYR A 29 -17.68 22.71 -14.50
C TYR A 29 -18.89 21.83 -14.80
N LEU A 30 -18.88 20.53 -14.40
CA LEU A 30 -19.97 19.60 -14.75
C LEU A 30 -21.18 19.70 -13.83
N PHE A 31 -21.01 19.93 -12.55
CA PHE A 31 -22.10 19.83 -11.58
C PHE A 31 -22.72 21.19 -11.21
N TYR A 32 -21.97 22.26 -11.22
CA TYR A 32 -22.46 23.55 -10.70
C TYR A 32 -22.39 24.71 -11.67
N ASP A 33 -21.63 24.59 -12.75
CA ASP A 33 -21.39 25.68 -13.72
C ASP A 33 -21.05 27.02 -13.04
N SER A 34 -20.42 26.97 -11.88
CA SER A 34 -20.14 28.15 -11.04
C SER A 34 -18.69 28.10 -10.52
N PRO A 35 -17.96 29.23 -10.65
CA PRO A 35 -16.61 29.33 -10.11
C PRO A 35 -16.57 29.29 -8.55
N ILE A 36 -17.72 29.52 -7.89
CA ILE A 36 -17.81 29.52 -6.42
C ILE A 36 -17.42 28.15 -5.82
N VAL A 37 -17.64 27.07 -6.55
CA VAL A 37 -17.26 25.69 -6.12
C VAL A 37 -15.75 25.54 -5.97
N VAL A 38 -14.94 26.41 -6.55
CA VAL A 38 -13.49 26.43 -6.33
C VAL A 38 -13.13 26.68 -4.86
N ILE A 39 -14.03 27.29 -4.09
CA ILE A 39 -13.86 27.43 -2.61
C ILE A 39 -13.77 26.06 -1.91
N ALA A 40 -14.32 24.99 -2.51
CA ALA A 40 -14.18 23.61 -1.99
C ALA A 40 -12.80 22.99 -2.26
N PHE A 41 -11.94 23.62 -3.06
CA PHE A 41 -10.61 23.12 -3.40
C PHE A 41 -9.77 22.69 -2.18
N PRO A 42 -9.66 23.47 -1.08
CA PRO A 42 -8.85 23.05 0.05
C PRO A 42 -9.38 21.76 0.71
N VAL A 43 -10.69 21.54 0.72
CA VAL A 43 -11.29 20.30 1.28
C VAL A 43 -10.92 19.10 0.41
N VAL A 44 -11.08 19.21 -0.89
CA VAL A 44 -10.70 18.18 -1.87
C VAL A 44 -9.20 17.90 -1.79
N PHE A 45 -8.38 18.94 -1.67
CA PHE A 45 -6.93 18.82 -1.56
C PHE A 45 -6.50 18.04 -0.30
N VAL A 46 -7.05 18.37 0.87
CA VAL A 46 -6.77 17.67 2.12
C VAL A 46 -7.21 16.20 2.04
N TYR A 47 -8.36 15.93 1.43
CA TYR A 47 -8.85 14.57 1.21
C TYR A 47 -7.92 13.76 0.29
N CYS A 48 -7.55 14.32 -0.86
CA CYS A 48 -6.60 13.69 -1.79
C CYS A 48 -5.21 13.47 -1.14
N ALA A 49 -4.74 14.42 -0.32
CA ALA A 49 -3.47 14.28 0.40
C ALA A 49 -3.51 13.12 1.42
N LYS A 50 -4.62 12.99 2.16
CA LYS A 50 -4.80 11.85 3.08
C LYS A 50 -4.81 10.51 2.36
N LEU A 51 -5.55 10.40 1.25
CA LEU A 51 -5.60 9.18 0.44
C LEU A 51 -4.22 8.83 -0.13
N CYS A 52 -3.50 9.81 -0.68
CA CYS A 52 -2.16 9.58 -1.23
C CYS A 52 -1.18 9.11 -0.15
N ARG A 53 -1.24 9.69 1.05
CA ARG A 53 -0.41 9.28 2.18
C ARG A 53 -0.73 7.86 2.64
N GLN A 54 -2.00 7.50 2.75
CA GLN A 54 -2.42 6.14 3.13
C GLN A 54 -1.96 5.11 2.08
N GLU A 55 -2.12 5.43 0.81
CA GLU A 55 -1.65 4.58 -0.28
C GLU A 55 -0.13 4.44 -0.28
N GLY A 56 0.62 5.50 0.03
CA GLY A 56 2.07 5.46 0.18
C GLY A 56 2.52 4.53 1.30
N VAL A 57 1.90 4.62 2.49
CA VAL A 57 2.15 3.72 3.63
C VAL A 57 1.82 2.27 3.24
N ARG A 58 0.67 2.04 2.58
CA ARG A 58 0.26 0.71 2.16
C ARG A 58 1.27 0.08 1.20
N ARG A 59 1.67 0.80 0.16
CA ARG A 59 2.67 0.32 -0.82
C ARG A 59 4.03 0.03 -0.18
N GLN A 60 4.46 0.87 0.75
CA GLN A 60 5.71 0.65 1.47
C GLN A 60 5.64 -0.61 2.32
N LYS A 61 4.52 -0.85 3.01
CA LYS A 61 4.29 -2.06 3.79
C LYS A 61 4.17 -3.32 2.92
N GLU A 62 3.46 -3.23 1.80
CA GLU A 62 3.34 -4.32 0.82
C GLU A 62 4.72 -4.70 0.26
N LYS A 63 5.54 -3.70 -0.12
CA LYS A 63 6.91 -3.93 -0.60
C LYS A 63 7.78 -4.58 0.46
N LEU A 64 7.74 -4.08 1.71
CA LEU A 64 8.49 -4.66 2.82
C LEU A 64 8.09 -6.11 3.09
N ASN A 65 6.77 -6.41 3.04
CA ASN A 65 6.27 -7.77 3.24
C ASN A 65 6.71 -8.72 2.13
N GLU A 66 6.66 -8.28 0.87
CA GLU A 66 7.16 -9.06 -0.28
C GLU A 66 8.64 -9.39 -0.13
N GLU A 67 9.45 -8.40 0.17
CA GLU A 67 10.89 -8.56 0.36
C GLU A 67 11.18 -9.48 1.56
N PHE A 68 10.42 -9.35 2.66
CA PHE A 68 10.53 -10.21 3.82
C PHE A 68 10.21 -11.69 3.50
N MET A 69 9.16 -11.95 2.70
CA MET A 69 8.83 -13.31 2.27
C MET A 69 9.98 -13.96 1.47
N ASN A 70 10.69 -13.17 0.65
CA ASN A 70 11.86 -13.67 -0.08
C ASN A 70 13.03 -13.95 0.86
N VAL A 71 13.27 -13.07 1.85
CA VAL A 71 14.27 -13.32 2.90
C VAL A 71 13.98 -14.62 3.66
N LEU A 72 12.72 -14.88 4.03
CA LEU A 72 12.33 -16.10 4.71
C LEU A 72 12.63 -17.36 3.90
N LYS A 73 12.44 -17.31 2.57
CA LYS A 73 12.81 -18.43 1.68
C LYS A 73 14.30 -18.71 1.74
N VAL A 74 15.11 -17.65 1.60
CA VAL A 74 16.58 -17.76 1.64
C VAL A 74 17.02 -18.29 3.00
N LEU A 75 16.47 -17.73 4.08
CA LEU A 75 16.74 -18.15 5.44
C LEU A 75 16.45 -19.66 5.63
N SER A 76 15.24 -20.09 5.26
CA SER A 76 14.80 -21.47 5.38
C SER A 76 15.68 -22.42 4.55
N SER A 77 15.99 -22.05 3.31
CA SER A 77 16.84 -22.86 2.43
C SER A 77 18.27 -23.03 3.00
N ASN A 78 18.86 -21.95 3.51
CA ASN A 78 20.20 -22.01 4.10
C ASN A 78 20.21 -22.81 5.41
N MET A 79 19.15 -22.71 6.22
CA MET A 79 19.02 -23.51 7.43
C MET A 79 18.89 -25.01 7.10
N LEU A 80 18.15 -25.38 6.06
CA LEU A 80 18.06 -26.76 5.55
C LEU A 80 19.42 -27.28 5.05
N ALA A 81 20.25 -26.38 4.49
CA ALA A 81 21.63 -26.69 4.12
C ALA A 81 22.59 -26.81 5.32
N GLY A 82 22.12 -26.61 6.55
CA GLY A 82 22.88 -26.80 7.79
C GLY A 82 23.55 -25.52 8.32
N TYR A 83 23.24 -24.35 7.77
CA TYR A 83 23.74 -23.08 8.32
C TYR A 83 23.07 -22.77 9.67
N SER A 84 23.82 -22.12 10.57
CA SER A 84 23.19 -21.49 11.74
C SER A 84 22.29 -20.33 11.29
N VAL A 85 21.34 -19.94 12.13
CA VAL A 85 20.40 -18.82 11.83
C VAL A 85 21.13 -17.54 11.48
N GLU A 86 22.17 -17.22 12.26
CA GLU A 86 22.96 -16.02 12.08
C GLU A 86 23.72 -16.03 10.74
N ASN A 87 24.28 -17.18 10.36
CA ASN A 87 24.96 -17.34 9.08
C ASN A 87 23.95 -17.34 7.91
N ALA A 88 22.81 -18.00 8.07
CA ALA A 88 21.74 -18.02 7.08
C ALA A 88 21.19 -16.59 6.83
N TRP A 89 21.10 -15.79 7.89
CA TRP A 89 20.68 -14.39 7.80
C TRP A 89 21.72 -13.48 7.11
N GLN A 90 23.01 -13.73 7.33
CA GLN A 90 24.08 -13.03 6.62
C GLN A 90 24.12 -13.38 5.12
N GLU A 91 23.85 -14.66 4.77
CA GLU A 91 23.70 -15.03 3.36
C GLU A 91 22.46 -14.38 2.73
N ALA A 92 21.36 -14.25 3.47
CA ALA A 92 20.19 -13.53 3.01
C ALA A 92 20.50 -12.05 2.67
N GLU A 93 21.39 -11.38 3.41
CA GLU A 93 21.86 -10.02 3.06
C GLU A 93 22.45 -9.98 1.65
N LYS A 94 23.35 -10.92 1.34
CA LYS A 94 24.03 -10.97 0.03
C LYS A 94 23.06 -11.26 -1.11
N GLU A 95 22.15 -12.21 -0.91
CA GLU A 95 21.14 -12.55 -1.93
C GLU A 95 20.17 -11.39 -2.16
N MET A 96 19.71 -10.73 -1.09
CA MET A 96 18.84 -9.56 -1.21
C MET A 96 19.53 -8.40 -1.94
N GLN A 97 20.82 -8.19 -1.70
CA GLN A 97 21.60 -7.18 -2.41
C GLN A 97 21.70 -7.50 -3.92
N LEU A 98 21.85 -8.77 -4.28
CA LEU A 98 21.89 -9.20 -5.69
C LEU A 98 20.52 -9.09 -6.36
N MET A 99 19.42 -9.40 -5.65
CA MET A 99 18.06 -9.39 -6.19
C MET A 99 17.47 -7.98 -6.35
N TYR A 100 17.69 -7.11 -5.38
CA TYR A 100 16.98 -5.83 -5.27
C TYR A 100 17.90 -4.59 -5.31
N GLY A 101 19.21 -4.80 -5.20
CA GLY A 101 20.17 -3.69 -5.10
C GLY A 101 19.93 -2.81 -3.86
N ASN A 102 20.32 -1.53 -3.95
CA ASN A 102 20.22 -0.59 -2.83
C ASN A 102 18.80 -0.05 -2.59
N ASP A 103 17.83 -0.37 -3.44
CA ASP A 103 16.44 0.12 -3.32
C ASP A 103 15.56 -0.77 -2.42
N SER A 104 16.13 -1.82 -1.85
CA SER A 104 15.44 -2.73 -0.93
C SER A 104 15.25 -2.11 0.45
N LEU A 105 14.01 -2.10 0.93
CA LEU A 105 13.69 -1.71 2.30
C LEU A 105 14.20 -2.76 3.29
N MET A 106 14.04 -4.03 2.93
CA MET A 106 14.44 -5.15 3.78
C MET A 106 15.97 -5.29 3.89
N LEU A 107 16.72 -4.96 2.82
CA LEU A 107 18.18 -4.97 2.86
C LEU A 107 18.73 -4.03 3.96
N SER A 108 18.19 -2.82 4.05
CA SER A 108 18.61 -1.85 5.07
C SER A 108 18.29 -2.35 6.49
N GLU A 109 17.18 -3.07 6.68
CA GLU A 109 16.84 -3.67 7.97
C GLU A 109 17.72 -4.89 8.28
N ILE A 110 18.04 -5.74 7.30
CA ILE A 110 18.97 -6.87 7.49
C ILE A 110 20.36 -6.37 7.90
N GLN A 111 20.84 -5.32 7.25
CA GLN A 111 22.14 -4.72 7.59
C GLN A 111 22.16 -4.17 9.01
N GLU A 112 21.08 -3.50 9.42
CA GLU A 112 20.95 -3.02 10.80
C GLU A 112 20.85 -4.18 11.80
N MET A 113 20.07 -5.22 11.49
CA MET A 113 19.98 -6.42 12.31
C MET A 113 21.34 -7.12 12.43
N ASN A 114 22.06 -7.29 11.33
CA ASN A 114 23.42 -7.88 11.35
C ASN A 114 24.41 -7.04 12.17
N ARG A 115 24.28 -5.71 12.14
CA ARG A 115 25.07 -4.83 12.98
C ARG A 115 24.77 -5.04 14.48
N GLN A 116 23.51 -5.18 14.84
CA GLN A 116 23.09 -5.42 16.23
C GLN A 116 23.54 -6.81 16.73
N ILE A 117 23.45 -7.84 15.88
CA ILE A 117 23.95 -9.19 16.20
C ILE A 117 25.45 -9.19 16.45
N LYS A 118 26.23 -8.44 15.64
CA LYS A 118 27.68 -8.25 15.87
C LYS A 118 27.99 -7.53 17.19
N LEU A 119 27.04 -6.79 17.74
CA LEU A 119 27.13 -6.14 19.07
C LEU A 119 26.62 -7.07 20.19
N ASN A 120 26.58 -8.39 19.96
CA ASN A 120 26.14 -9.42 20.91
C ASN A 120 24.66 -9.37 21.28
N GLN A 121 23.80 -8.75 20.46
CA GLN A 121 22.36 -8.91 20.63
C GLN A 121 21.90 -10.26 20.06
N THR A 122 20.92 -10.88 20.70
CA THR A 122 20.34 -12.13 20.19
C THR A 122 19.48 -11.88 18.96
N PHE A 123 19.49 -12.83 18.03
CA PHE A 123 18.67 -12.72 16.81
C PHE A 123 17.19 -12.52 17.13
N GLU A 124 16.67 -13.19 18.18
CA GLU A 124 15.27 -13.05 18.62
C GLU A 124 14.93 -11.64 19.06
N ALA A 125 15.80 -11.01 19.85
CA ALA A 125 15.59 -9.66 20.33
C ALA A 125 15.54 -8.65 19.16
N VAL A 126 16.47 -8.80 18.23
CA VAL A 126 16.58 -7.95 17.04
C VAL A 126 15.40 -8.16 16.10
N LEU A 127 14.98 -9.42 15.88
CA LEU A 127 13.83 -9.75 15.07
C LEU A 127 12.53 -9.22 15.69
N SER A 128 12.36 -9.34 17.01
CA SER A 128 11.19 -8.81 17.72
C SER A 128 11.11 -7.28 17.66
N GLU A 129 12.23 -6.60 17.78
CA GLU A 129 12.30 -5.14 17.61
C GLU A 129 11.88 -4.73 16.19
N PHE A 130 12.41 -5.41 15.18
CA PHE A 130 12.04 -5.18 13.80
C PHE A 130 10.55 -5.44 13.56
N ALA A 131 10.01 -6.55 14.08
CA ALA A 131 8.60 -6.90 13.99
C ALA A 131 7.70 -5.80 14.56
N TYR A 132 8.01 -5.29 15.74
CA TYR A 132 7.27 -4.20 16.36
C TYR A 132 7.33 -2.90 15.52
N ARG A 133 8.51 -2.52 15.01
CA ARG A 133 8.70 -1.31 14.18
C ARG A 133 8.02 -1.41 12.82
N SER A 134 7.97 -2.59 12.24
CA SER A 134 7.34 -2.82 10.93
C SER A 134 5.82 -2.66 11.00
N GLY A 135 5.21 -3.05 12.13
CA GLY A 135 3.76 -3.09 12.30
C GLY A 135 3.06 -3.97 11.25
N LEU A 136 3.76 -5.00 10.74
CA LEU A 136 3.25 -6.02 9.82
C LEU A 136 2.96 -7.31 10.59
N GLU A 137 1.70 -7.75 10.51
CA GLU A 137 1.22 -8.95 11.22
C GLU A 137 2.04 -10.19 10.87
N ASP A 138 2.42 -10.37 9.60
CA ASP A 138 3.19 -11.52 9.15
C ASP A 138 4.59 -11.55 9.80
N ILE A 139 5.25 -10.39 9.94
CA ILE A 139 6.57 -10.30 10.60
C ILE A 139 6.45 -10.54 12.11
N VAL A 140 5.41 -10.01 12.75
CA VAL A 140 5.14 -10.25 14.18
C VAL A 140 4.90 -11.74 14.43
N ASN A 141 4.01 -12.36 13.66
CA ASN A 141 3.72 -13.79 13.75
C ASN A 141 4.97 -14.64 13.54
N PHE A 142 5.81 -14.30 12.57
CA PHE A 142 7.08 -15.02 12.36
C PHE A 142 8.01 -14.86 13.54
N SER A 143 8.16 -13.66 14.10
CA SER A 143 9.00 -13.41 15.28
C SER A 143 8.56 -14.22 16.50
N ASP A 144 7.25 -14.33 16.74
CA ASP A 144 6.69 -15.09 17.84
C ASP A 144 6.93 -16.60 17.66
N ILE A 145 6.66 -17.12 16.45
CA ILE A 145 6.91 -18.53 16.11
C ILE A 145 8.40 -18.85 16.20
N PHE A 146 9.26 -17.96 15.72
CA PHE A 146 10.72 -18.12 15.78
C PHE A 146 11.20 -18.27 17.24
N SER A 147 10.74 -17.35 18.11
CA SER A 147 11.08 -17.36 19.52
C SER A 147 10.56 -18.61 20.24
N PHE A 148 9.39 -19.11 19.86
CA PHE A 148 8.83 -20.36 20.35
C PHE A 148 9.64 -21.57 19.87
N ALA A 149 9.92 -21.64 18.56
CA ALA A 149 10.64 -22.75 17.93
C ALA A 149 12.04 -22.91 18.52
N LYS A 150 12.77 -21.80 18.75
CA LYS A 150 14.12 -21.84 19.34
C LYS A 150 14.11 -22.42 20.76
N ARG A 151 13.06 -22.14 21.54
CA ARG A 151 12.89 -22.72 22.89
C ARG A 151 12.51 -24.20 22.87
N SER A 152 11.85 -24.64 21.81
CA SER A 152 11.37 -26.03 21.66
C SER A 152 12.48 -27.04 21.29
N GLY A 153 13.68 -26.60 20.89
CA GLY A 153 14.85 -27.41 20.63
C GLY A 153 14.77 -28.25 19.34
N GLY A 154 14.90 -29.55 19.38
CA GLY A 154 15.27 -30.47 18.30
C GLY A 154 14.48 -30.45 16.97
N ARG A 155 13.41 -29.63 16.83
CA ARG A 155 12.64 -29.48 15.57
C ARG A 155 12.60 -28.06 15.07
N PHE A 156 13.58 -27.25 15.43
CA PHE A 156 13.62 -25.83 15.12
C PHE A 156 13.57 -25.57 13.60
N VAL A 157 14.42 -26.24 12.83
CA VAL A 157 14.48 -26.05 11.37
C VAL A 157 13.17 -26.44 10.71
N ASP A 158 12.57 -27.59 11.09
CA ASP A 158 11.28 -28.06 10.55
C ASP A 158 10.16 -27.05 10.80
N ILE A 159 10.13 -26.42 12.00
CA ILE A 159 9.13 -25.43 12.36
C ILE A 159 9.30 -24.17 11.50
N ILE A 160 10.52 -23.69 11.34
CA ILE A 160 10.81 -22.51 10.53
C ILE A 160 10.48 -22.76 9.06
N GLU A 161 10.88 -23.91 8.51
CA GLU A 161 10.55 -24.32 7.15
C GLU A 161 9.04 -24.35 6.91
N SER A 162 8.31 -25.08 7.75
CA SER A 162 6.86 -25.21 7.60
C SER A 162 6.14 -23.86 7.77
N THR A 163 6.63 -23.00 8.65
CA THR A 163 6.10 -21.65 8.84
C THR A 163 6.36 -20.80 7.61
N THR A 164 7.58 -20.78 7.12
CA THR A 164 7.96 -20.04 5.90
C THR A 164 7.11 -20.50 4.71
N TYR A 165 6.93 -21.80 4.53
CA TYR A 165 6.10 -22.36 3.46
C TYR A 165 4.64 -21.89 3.55
N ARG A 166 4.04 -21.93 4.75
CA ARG A 166 2.66 -21.48 4.98
C ARG A 166 2.49 -19.99 4.74
N MET A 167 3.42 -19.18 5.24
CA MET A 167 3.39 -17.74 5.07
C MET A 167 3.53 -17.36 3.60
N TRP A 168 4.45 -18.03 2.90
CA TRP A 168 4.64 -17.79 1.48
C TRP A 168 3.42 -18.19 0.65
N THR A 169 2.80 -19.35 0.96
CA THR A 169 1.57 -19.81 0.30
C THR A 169 0.42 -18.83 0.52
N LYS A 170 0.26 -18.32 1.76
CA LYS A 170 -0.73 -17.28 2.08
C LYS A 170 -0.49 -16.01 1.23
N TYR A 171 0.77 -15.56 1.17
CA TYR A 171 1.16 -14.38 0.40
C TYR A 171 0.87 -14.57 -1.10
N ASP A 172 1.29 -15.69 -1.68
CA ASP A 172 1.08 -15.99 -3.10
C ASP A 172 -0.41 -16.12 -3.45
N THR A 173 -1.21 -16.76 -2.58
CA THR A 173 -2.66 -16.85 -2.75
C THR A 173 -3.32 -15.47 -2.73
N ASN A 174 -2.95 -14.60 -1.80
CA ASN A 174 -3.47 -13.24 -1.74
C ASN A 174 -3.10 -12.45 -3.00
N ARG A 175 -1.88 -12.61 -3.51
CA ARG A 175 -1.43 -11.98 -4.75
C ARG A 175 -2.23 -12.47 -5.96
N GLN A 176 -2.52 -13.76 -6.04
CA GLN A 176 -3.37 -14.33 -7.10
C GLN A 176 -4.79 -13.77 -7.04
N ILE A 177 -5.36 -13.63 -5.84
CA ILE A 177 -6.67 -12.99 -5.63
C ILE A 177 -6.63 -11.53 -6.11
N ASP A 178 -5.59 -10.76 -5.76
CA ASP A 178 -5.46 -9.37 -6.19
C ASP A 178 -5.35 -9.24 -7.72
N VAL A 179 -4.65 -10.15 -8.38
CA VAL A 179 -4.59 -10.22 -9.85
C VAL A 179 -5.97 -10.53 -10.44
N ALA A 180 -6.68 -11.52 -9.90
CA ALA A 180 -8.03 -11.89 -10.38
C ALA A 180 -9.04 -10.75 -10.19
N VAL A 181 -8.95 -10.03 -9.06
CA VAL A 181 -9.84 -8.90 -8.75
C VAL A 181 -9.46 -7.64 -9.55
N SER A 182 -8.21 -7.54 -10.04
CA SER A 182 -7.75 -6.36 -10.78
C SER A 182 -8.55 -6.11 -12.06
N ALA A 183 -8.98 -7.18 -12.75
CA ALA A 183 -9.84 -7.09 -13.93
C ALA A 183 -11.21 -6.47 -13.58
N LYS A 184 -11.80 -6.89 -12.46
CA LYS A 184 -13.05 -6.32 -11.95
C LYS A 184 -12.91 -4.84 -11.53
N ARG A 185 -11.79 -4.48 -10.94
CA ARG A 185 -11.49 -3.07 -10.59
C ARG A 185 -11.34 -2.19 -11.83
N LEU A 186 -10.80 -2.71 -12.94
CA LEU A 186 -10.76 -2.00 -14.21
C LEU A 186 -12.16 -1.80 -14.80
N GLU A 187 -13.01 -2.84 -14.77
CA GLU A 187 -14.40 -2.75 -15.19
C GLU A 187 -15.16 -1.69 -14.39
N GLN A 188 -15.04 -1.70 -13.07
CA GLN A 188 -15.64 -0.69 -12.20
C GLN A 188 -15.13 0.72 -12.51
N LYS A 189 -13.82 0.90 -12.72
CA LYS A 189 -13.26 2.20 -13.12
C LYS A 189 -13.85 2.68 -14.43
N THR A 190 -14.00 1.79 -15.42
CA THR A 190 -14.59 2.14 -16.71
C THR A 190 -16.05 2.57 -16.56
N MET A 191 -16.81 1.85 -15.75
CA MET A 191 -18.21 2.22 -15.44
C MET A 191 -18.31 3.59 -14.75
N ASN A 192 -17.35 3.94 -13.90
CA ASN A 192 -17.33 5.26 -13.26
C ASN A 192 -17.04 6.42 -14.23
N TYR A 193 -16.42 6.17 -15.39
CA TYR A 193 -16.24 7.23 -16.40
C TYR A 193 -17.51 7.52 -17.23
N ILE A 194 -18.45 6.57 -17.32
CA ILE A 194 -19.67 6.73 -18.13
C ILE A 194 -20.52 7.91 -17.70
N PRO A 195 -20.85 8.12 -16.40
CA PRO A 195 -21.65 9.28 -15.97
C PRO A 195 -20.97 10.62 -16.28
N ILE A 196 -19.64 10.70 -16.12
CA ILE A 196 -18.87 11.91 -16.42
C ILE A 196 -18.93 12.22 -17.91
N PHE A 197 -18.75 11.20 -18.76
CA PHE A 197 -18.84 11.35 -20.20
C PHE A 197 -20.25 11.78 -20.64
N LEU A 198 -21.29 11.15 -20.06
CA LEU A 198 -22.68 11.50 -20.38
C LEU A 198 -23.01 12.94 -20.00
N LEU A 199 -22.63 13.40 -18.81
CA LEU A 199 -22.82 14.78 -18.37
C LEU A 199 -22.08 15.77 -19.28
N THR A 200 -20.84 15.42 -19.67
CA THR A 200 -20.05 16.26 -20.58
C THR A 200 -20.73 16.34 -21.95
N PHE A 201 -21.20 15.22 -22.48
CA PHE A 201 -21.92 15.17 -23.75
C PHE A 201 -23.21 16.00 -23.71
N LEU A 202 -24.03 15.83 -22.67
CA LEU A 202 -25.27 16.62 -22.49
C LEU A 202 -24.97 18.12 -22.40
N LYS A 203 -23.91 18.53 -21.70
CA LYS A 203 -23.53 19.92 -21.55
C LYS A 203 -23.06 20.56 -22.87
N LEU A 204 -22.41 19.79 -23.72
CA LEU A 204 -21.94 20.24 -25.04
C LEU A 204 -23.08 20.23 -26.08
N SER A 205 -23.98 19.24 -26.01
CA SER A 205 -25.05 19.05 -27.01
C SER A 205 -26.30 19.88 -26.74
N SER A 206 -26.64 20.14 -25.48
CA SER A 206 -27.93 20.77 -25.10
C SER A 206 -27.75 21.74 -23.93
N ARG A 207 -27.15 22.91 -24.19
CA ARG A 207 -26.92 23.95 -23.18
C ARG A 207 -28.19 24.42 -22.48
N ASP A 208 -29.30 24.49 -23.20
CA ASP A 208 -30.59 25.00 -22.68
C ASP A 208 -31.17 24.03 -21.62
N TYR A 209 -31.03 22.70 -21.79
CA TYR A 209 -31.44 21.70 -20.79
C TYR A 209 -30.67 21.85 -19.49
N MET A 210 -29.37 22.10 -19.60
CA MET A 210 -28.48 22.21 -18.43
C MET A 210 -28.66 23.53 -17.70
N SER A 211 -29.03 24.62 -18.39
CA SER A 211 -29.28 25.93 -17.77
C SER A 211 -30.46 25.87 -16.78
N ALA A 212 -31.48 25.06 -17.07
CA ALA A 212 -32.62 24.84 -16.17
C ALA A 212 -32.25 24.11 -14.88
N LEU A 213 -31.22 23.25 -14.92
CA LEU A 213 -30.70 22.55 -13.73
C LEU A 213 -29.80 23.42 -12.85
N TYR A 214 -29.01 24.31 -13.46
CA TYR A 214 -28.03 25.11 -12.71
C TYR A 214 -28.63 26.41 -12.12
N GLY A 215 -29.74 26.91 -12.68
CA GLY A 215 -30.40 28.16 -12.27
C GLY A 215 -31.38 28.06 -11.10
N ASN A 216 -31.75 26.82 -10.69
CA ASN A 216 -32.78 26.57 -9.68
C ASN A 216 -32.24 25.88 -8.44
N LEU A 217 -32.73 26.27 -7.25
CA LEU A 217 -32.35 25.65 -5.97
C LEU A 217 -32.63 24.13 -5.95
N ILE A 218 -33.72 23.71 -6.59
CA ILE A 218 -34.06 22.25 -6.73
C ILE A 218 -33.04 21.55 -7.58
N GLY A 219 -32.56 22.12 -8.65
CA GLY A 219 -31.54 21.55 -9.52
C GLY A 219 -30.19 21.42 -8.82
N VAL A 220 -29.77 22.42 -8.02
CA VAL A 220 -28.54 22.35 -7.21
C VAL A 220 -28.62 21.23 -6.18
N ILE A 221 -29.74 21.06 -5.50
CA ILE A 221 -29.95 19.95 -4.54
C ILE A 221 -29.88 18.60 -5.25
N PHE A 222 -30.51 18.46 -6.41
CA PHE A 222 -30.50 17.24 -7.20
C PHE A 222 -29.06 16.89 -7.66
N MET A 223 -28.33 17.86 -8.21
CA MET A 223 -26.94 17.66 -8.66
C MET A 223 -25.99 17.36 -7.48
N SER A 224 -26.22 17.98 -6.31
CA SER A 224 -25.46 17.66 -5.09
C SER A 224 -25.72 16.23 -4.62
N THR A 225 -26.99 15.76 -4.68
CA THR A 225 -27.34 14.37 -4.34
C THR A 225 -26.70 13.38 -5.31
N CYS A 226 -26.72 13.68 -6.61
CA CYS A 226 -26.04 12.88 -7.63
C CYS A 226 -24.52 12.83 -7.40
N LEU A 227 -23.91 13.96 -7.04
CA LEU A 227 -22.47 14.02 -6.72
C LEU A 227 -22.13 13.16 -5.48
N LEU A 228 -22.95 13.23 -4.44
CA LEU A 228 -22.77 12.40 -3.24
C LEU A 228 -22.93 10.91 -3.53
N ALA A 229 -23.94 10.53 -4.31
CA ALA A 229 -24.13 9.17 -4.75
C ALA A 229 -22.95 8.65 -5.58
N TYR A 230 -22.43 9.48 -6.48
CA TYR A 230 -21.26 9.17 -7.30
C TYR A 230 -19.97 9.07 -6.47
N ALA A 231 -19.78 9.92 -5.47
CA ALA A 231 -18.62 9.86 -4.58
C ALA A 231 -18.63 8.66 -3.61
N GLY A 232 -19.81 8.09 -3.35
CA GLY A 232 -20.00 6.90 -2.50
C GLY A 232 -19.97 5.55 -3.23
N ALA A 233 -19.98 5.55 -4.59
CA ALA A 233 -19.94 4.36 -5.44
C ALA A 233 -18.51 3.99 -5.83
#